data_868006c2240423d3aec0f46b40ea0e8c
#
_entry.id   868006c2240423d3aec0f46b40ea0e8c
#
_cell.length_a   1.000
_cell.length_b   1.000
_cell.length_c   1.000
_cell.angle_alpha   90.00
_cell.angle_beta   90.00
_cell.angle_gamma   90.00
#
_symmetry.space_group_name_H-M   'P 1'
#
loop_
_entity.id
_entity.type
_entity.pdbx_description
1 polymer ?
#
loop_
_entity_poly.entity_id
_entity_poly.type
_entity_poly.pdbx_seq_one_letter_code
_entity_poly.pdbx_strand_id
1 'polypeptide(L)'
;SSSGSFFSSDAGALSAPDEKKEPEEEKGPDLTGLALNPLTGLYIDEETALNRPAAVVINNHHKALPQSGIAKADILYEVLAEGEITRLIAIFNDFSAEKIGPVRSARNYFTYFALDNGAVFIHHGGSPSGYEAVKARSVNNIDGMREEGSLFWRDPKRVNMAGMYEHSSYTSAEKILEGIKKYGYDAEDTGIRLFS
;
A
#
# COMPACT_ATOMS: atom_id res chain seq x y z
N SER A 1 -33.44 95.78 -3.42
CA SER A 1 -33.64 94.39 -3.52
C SER A 1 -32.33 93.68 -3.91
N SER A 2 -31.52 93.39 -2.95
CA SER A 2 -30.19 92.90 -3.18
C SER A 2 -30.09 91.44 -2.78
N SER A 3 -29.65 90.67 -3.71
CA SER A 3 -29.25 89.28 -3.55
C SER A 3 -27.80 89.16 -3.08
N GLY A 4 -27.56 88.54 -2.01
CA GLY A 4 -26.26 88.13 -1.53
C GLY A 4 -26.01 86.67 -1.77
N SER A 5 -25.01 86.40 -2.56
CA SER A 5 -24.55 85.03 -2.85
C SER A 5 -23.41 84.67 -1.86
N PHE A 6 -23.57 83.56 -1.12
CA PHE A 6 -22.54 83.00 -0.28
C PHE A 6 -21.94 81.79 -1.01
N PHE A 7 -20.68 81.85 -1.36
CA PHE A 7 -19.92 80.70 -1.79
C PHE A 7 -19.31 80.06 -0.54
N SER A 8 -19.71 78.82 -0.28
CA SER A 8 -19.03 77.91 0.68
C SER A 8 -18.08 77.02 -0.07
N SER A 9 -16.81 77.15 0.22
CA SER A 9 -15.75 76.27 -0.32
C SER A 9 -15.63 75.02 0.55
N ASP A 10 -16.12 73.93 0.06
CA ASP A 10 -15.93 72.64 0.70
C ASP A 10 -14.64 72.03 0.19
N ALA A 11 -13.62 71.98 1.07
CA ALA A 11 -12.33 71.37 0.79
C ALA A 11 -12.45 69.86 1.05
N GLY A 12 -12.67 69.11 -0.02
CA GLY A 12 -12.63 67.64 0.05
C GLY A 12 -11.28 67.13 0.50
N ALA A 13 -11.28 66.44 1.64
CA ALA A 13 -10.13 65.70 2.12
C ALA A 13 -9.82 64.54 1.19
N LEU A 14 -8.65 64.58 0.56
CA LEU A 14 -8.08 63.39 -0.17
C LEU A 14 -7.78 62.30 0.82
N SER A 15 -8.55 61.20 0.78
CA SER A 15 -8.25 59.99 1.48
C SER A 15 -6.96 59.36 0.89
N ALA A 16 -6.01 58.96 1.74
CA ALA A 16 -4.82 58.23 1.38
C ALA A 16 -5.18 56.89 0.68
N PRO A 17 -4.37 56.44 -0.26
CA PRO A 17 -4.62 55.19 -0.95
C PRO A 17 -4.52 54.00 0.04
N ASP A 18 -5.52 53.11 -0.01
CA ASP A 18 -5.51 51.85 0.73
C ASP A 18 -4.19 51.09 0.49
N GLU A 19 -3.46 50.78 1.56
CA GLU A 19 -2.36 49.87 1.54
C GLU A 19 -2.87 48.52 1.03
N LYS A 20 -2.42 48.13 -0.17
CA LYS A 20 -2.62 46.78 -0.67
C LYS A 20 -1.88 45.81 0.27
N LYS A 21 -2.63 45.07 1.08
CA LYS A 21 -2.09 43.89 1.75
C LYS A 21 -1.51 42.95 0.67
N GLU A 22 -0.21 42.70 0.76
CA GLU A 22 0.43 41.64 0.00
C GLU A 22 -0.29 40.33 0.34
N PRO A 23 -0.54 39.45 -0.67
CA PRO A 23 -1.14 38.14 -0.40
C PRO A 23 -0.23 37.39 0.57
N GLU A 24 -0.77 36.91 1.68
CA GLU A 24 -0.08 35.96 2.56
C GLU A 24 0.33 34.76 1.68
N GLU A 25 1.64 34.49 1.57
CA GLU A 25 2.14 33.26 0.96
C GLU A 25 1.55 32.09 1.74
N GLU A 26 0.66 31.33 1.09
CA GLU A 26 0.19 30.06 1.63
C GLU A 26 1.42 29.16 1.86
N LYS A 27 1.81 28.98 3.11
CA LYS A 27 2.82 28.00 3.46
C LYS A 27 2.31 26.65 2.99
N GLY A 28 3.07 26.05 2.08
CA GLY A 28 2.82 24.68 1.64
C GLY A 28 2.73 23.71 2.85
N PRO A 29 2.23 22.49 2.65
CA PRO A 29 2.10 21.51 3.73
C PRO A 29 3.46 21.27 4.40
N ASP A 30 3.45 21.11 5.71
CA ASP A 30 4.65 20.70 6.46
C ASP A 30 4.91 19.21 6.14
N LEU A 31 6.03 18.95 5.46
CA LEU A 31 6.46 17.62 5.04
C LEU A 31 7.54 17.03 5.95
N THR A 32 7.77 17.63 7.12
CA THR A 32 8.77 17.16 8.08
C THR A 32 8.47 15.71 8.52
N GLY A 33 9.42 14.79 8.35
CA GLY A 33 9.28 13.38 8.69
C GLY A 33 8.42 12.56 7.70
N LEU A 34 8.06 13.14 6.55
CA LEU A 34 7.33 12.46 5.49
C LEU A 34 8.24 12.22 4.28
N ALA A 35 8.05 11.08 3.63
CA ALA A 35 8.66 10.73 2.34
C ALA A 35 7.60 10.23 1.36
N LEU A 36 7.93 10.20 0.08
CA LEU A 36 7.03 9.62 -0.92
C LEU A 36 7.03 8.10 -0.80
N ASN A 37 5.84 7.51 -0.69
CA ASN A 37 5.66 6.08 -0.87
C ASN A 37 6.13 5.70 -2.28
N PRO A 38 7.13 4.81 -2.43
CA PRO A 38 7.72 4.49 -3.72
C PRO A 38 6.75 3.81 -4.70
N LEU A 39 5.61 3.31 -4.21
CA LEU A 39 4.59 2.60 -5.00
C LEU A 39 3.43 3.50 -5.43
N THR A 40 3.07 4.50 -4.62
CA THR A 40 1.87 5.32 -4.85
C THR A 40 2.18 6.79 -5.13
N GLY A 41 3.36 7.27 -4.76
CA GLY A 41 3.72 8.68 -4.81
C GLY A 41 3.01 9.55 -3.76
N LEU A 42 2.29 8.96 -2.82
CA LEU A 42 1.68 9.67 -1.70
C LEU A 42 2.68 9.87 -0.56
N TYR A 43 2.54 10.94 0.19
CA TYR A 43 3.35 11.16 1.39
C TYR A 43 2.94 10.20 2.50
N ILE A 44 3.94 9.49 3.04
CA ILE A 44 3.82 8.58 4.19
C ILE A 44 4.95 8.87 5.16
N ASP A 45 4.93 8.27 6.33
CA ASP A 45 6.01 8.33 7.29
C ASP A 45 7.34 7.85 6.67
N GLU A 46 8.45 8.60 6.92
CA GLU A 46 9.75 8.35 6.30
C GLU A 46 10.29 6.93 6.62
N GLU A 47 10.10 6.45 7.85
CA GLU A 47 10.53 5.10 8.24
C GLU A 47 9.75 4.04 7.45
N THR A 48 8.45 4.26 7.27
CA THR A 48 7.56 3.37 6.49
C THR A 48 7.96 3.35 5.01
N ALA A 49 8.35 4.49 4.43
CA ALA A 49 8.78 4.58 3.04
C ALA A 49 10.04 3.76 2.74
N LEU A 50 10.87 3.49 3.76
CA LEU A 50 12.09 2.68 3.65
C LEU A 50 11.84 1.17 3.72
N ASN A 51 10.63 0.73 4.06
CA ASN A 51 10.30 -0.68 4.10
C ASN A 51 10.43 -1.32 2.72
N ARG A 52 10.95 -2.55 2.69
CA ARG A 52 10.87 -3.38 1.50
C ARG A 52 9.43 -3.85 1.29
N PRO A 53 8.82 -3.62 0.12
CA PRO A 53 7.43 -4.02 -0.11
C PRO A 53 7.21 -5.53 0.00
N ALA A 54 5.97 -5.94 0.26
CA ALA A 54 5.52 -7.32 0.22
C ALA A 54 4.42 -7.52 -0.81
N ALA A 55 4.54 -8.55 -1.64
CA ALA A 55 3.55 -8.96 -2.64
C ALA A 55 2.79 -10.20 -2.15
N VAL A 56 1.58 -10.05 -1.69
CA VAL A 56 0.78 -11.12 -1.07
C VAL A 56 -0.21 -11.71 -2.06
N VAL A 57 -0.18 -13.03 -2.26
CA VAL A 57 -1.15 -13.74 -3.10
C VAL A 57 -2.44 -13.93 -2.33
N ILE A 58 -3.50 -13.23 -2.71
CA ILE A 58 -4.81 -13.25 -2.06
C ILE A 58 -5.81 -14.05 -2.90
N ASN A 59 -6.60 -14.85 -2.21
CA ASN A 59 -7.65 -15.66 -2.80
C ASN A 59 -8.85 -14.78 -3.23
N ASN A 60 -9.26 -14.88 -4.50
CA ASN A 60 -10.41 -14.17 -5.03
C ASN A 60 -11.60 -15.09 -5.41
N HIS A 61 -11.58 -16.34 -4.95
CA HIS A 61 -12.71 -17.23 -5.09
C HIS A 61 -13.90 -16.76 -4.23
N HIS A 62 -15.15 -16.93 -4.69
CA HIS A 62 -16.35 -16.46 -3.96
C HIS A 62 -16.43 -16.95 -2.51
N LYS A 63 -15.96 -18.18 -2.22
CA LYS A 63 -15.86 -18.71 -0.84
C LYS A 63 -14.81 -17.98 0.03
N ALA A 64 -13.88 -17.28 -0.58
CA ALA A 64 -12.85 -16.55 0.17
C ALA A 64 -13.36 -15.19 0.69
N LEU A 65 -14.47 -14.72 0.15
CA LEU A 65 -15.05 -13.43 0.51
C LEU A 65 -15.66 -13.44 1.93
N PRO A 66 -15.61 -12.29 2.64
CA PRO A 66 -14.78 -11.14 2.32
C PRO A 66 -13.29 -11.41 2.58
N GLN A 67 -12.42 -10.84 1.75
CA GLN A 67 -10.99 -10.81 2.03
C GLN A 67 -10.70 -9.84 3.18
N SER A 68 -9.54 -10.04 3.83
CA SER A 68 -9.05 -9.15 4.88
C SER A 68 -7.79 -8.43 4.41
N GLY A 69 -7.67 -7.16 4.80
CA GLY A 69 -6.45 -6.36 4.63
C GLY A 69 -6.25 -5.75 3.25
N ILE A 70 -6.99 -6.13 2.21
CA ILE A 70 -6.77 -5.66 0.83
C ILE A 70 -6.97 -4.13 0.66
N ALA A 71 -7.80 -3.51 1.49
CA ALA A 71 -8.01 -2.06 1.47
C ALA A 71 -6.79 -1.25 2.00
N LYS A 72 -5.79 -1.94 2.56
CA LYS A 72 -4.53 -1.37 3.03
C LYS A 72 -3.38 -1.61 2.04
N ALA A 73 -3.65 -2.28 0.91
CA ALA A 73 -2.65 -2.47 -0.12
C ALA A 73 -2.43 -1.16 -0.90
N ASP A 74 -1.18 -0.87 -1.21
CA ASP A 74 -0.77 0.26 -2.04
C ASP A 74 -1.13 0.04 -3.51
N ILE A 75 -0.96 -1.21 -3.98
CA ILE A 75 -1.33 -1.63 -5.34
C ILE A 75 -2.06 -2.96 -5.26
N LEU A 76 -3.07 -3.12 -6.09
CA LEU A 76 -3.83 -4.37 -6.21
C LEU A 76 -3.90 -4.79 -7.68
N TYR A 77 -3.26 -5.91 -8.00
CA TYR A 77 -3.35 -6.54 -9.31
C TYR A 77 -4.37 -7.67 -9.26
N GLU A 78 -5.32 -7.68 -10.18
CA GLU A 78 -6.18 -8.84 -10.40
C GLU A 78 -5.65 -9.65 -11.57
N VAL A 79 -5.34 -10.92 -11.33
CA VAL A 79 -4.66 -11.80 -12.27
C VAL A 79 -5.41 -13.11 -12.45
N LEU A 80 -5.66 -13.51 -13.69
CA LEU A 80 -6.30 -14.78 -14.00
C LEU A 80 -5.47 -15.96 -13.46
N ALA A 81 -6.15 -16.90 -12.82
CA ALA A 81 -5.60 -18.17 -12.36
C ALA A 81 -6.30 -19.34 -13.07
N GLU A 82 -6.21 -20.55 -12.52
CA GLU A 82 -6.86 -21.70 -13.11
C GLU A 82 -8.37 -21.67 -12.92
N GLY A 83 -9.12 -22.32 -13.84
CA GLY A 83 -10.57 -22.52 -13.71
C GLY A 83 -11.38 -21.22 -13.79
N GLU A 84 -10.93 -20.27 -14.59
CA GLU A 84 -11.60 -18.97 -14.77
C GLU A 84 -11.72 -18.14 -13.47
N ILE A 85 -10.92 -18.48 -12.46
CA ILE A 85 -10.88 -17.77 -11.18
C ILE A 85 -9.69 -16.82 -11.20
N THR A 86 -9.87 -15.60 -10.70
CA THR A 86 -8.76 -14.68 -10.50
C THR A 86 -8.15 -14.84 -9.11
N ARG A 87 -6.95 -14.32 -8.95
CA ARG A 87 -6.30 -14.03 -7.66
C ARG A 87 -5.88 -12.58 -7.62
N LEU A 88 -5.80 -12.05 -6.44
CA LEU A 88 -5.26 -10.73 -6.23
C LEU A 88 -3.80 -10.84 -5.79
N ILE A 89 -2.94 -10.01 -6.37
CA ILE A 89 -1.59 -9.78 -5.85
C ILE A 89 -1.62 -8.40 -5.21
N ALA A 90 -1.62 -8.39 -3.89
CA ALA A 90 -1.69 -7.17 -3.10
C ALA A 90 -0.29 -6.75 -2.68
N ILE A 91 0.14 -5.56 -3.09
CA ILE A 91 1.44 -5.00 -2.74
C ILE A 91 1.26 -4.06 -1.56
N PHE A 92 2.07 -4.25 -0.52
CA PHE A 92 2.07 -3.46 0.70
C PHE A 92 3.45 -2.86 0.92
N ASN A 93 3.52 -1.55 1.11
CA ASN A 93 4.68 -0.84 1.67
C ASN A 93 4.34 -0.30 3.06
N ASP A 94 3.09 0.14 3.26
CA ASP A 94 2.54 0.44 4.59
C ASP A 94 2.02 -0.84 5.26
N PHE A 95 2.76 -1.29 6.29
CA PHE A 95 2.45 -2.51 7.03
C PHE A 95 1.50 -2.24 8.21
N SER A 96 0.31 -1.72 7.94
CA SER A 96 -0.72 -1.40 8.96
C SER A 96 -1.87 -2.42 9.06
N ALA A 97 -1.88 -3.47 8.22
CA ALA A 97 -2.97 -4.44 8.20
C ALA A 97 -2.81 -5.53 9.26
N GLU A 98 -3.72 -5.60 10.23
CA GLU A 98 -3.72 -6.61 11.32
C GLU A 98 -4.03 -8.03 10.83
N LYS A 99 -4.73 -8.17 9.71
CA LYS A 99 -5.09 -9.46 9.11
C LYS A 99 -5.10 -9.34 7.60
N ILE A 100 -4.36 -10.22 6.91
CA ILE A 100 -4.23 -10.24 5.45
C ILE A 100 -4.57 -11.64 4.94
N GLY A 101 -5.46 -11.73 3.96
CA GLY A 101 -5.80 -13.00 3.34
C GLY A 101 -7.28 -13.15 2.97
N PRO A 102 -7.72 -14.39 2.62
CA PRO A 102 -6.96 -15.66 2.69
C PRO A 102 -5.80 -15.70 1.70
N VAL A 103 -4.62 -16.11 2.18
CA VAL A 103 -3.42 -16.24 1.36
C VAL A 103 -3.47 -17.53 0.54
N ARG A 104 -2.99 -17.46 -0.70
CA ARG A 104 -3.07 -18.58 -1.66
C ARG A 104 -1.73 -18.90 -2.32
N SER A 105 -1.78 -19.96 -3.11
CA SER A 105 -0.60 -20.60 -3.70
C SER A 105 0.03 -19.77 -4.81
N ALA A 106 1.35 -19.81 -4.86
CA ALA A 106 2.16 -19.25 -5.92
C ALA A 106 1.84 -19.86 -7.30
N ARG A 107 1.98 -19.03 -8.33
CA ARG A 107 2.02 -19.42 -9.73
C ARG A 107 3.26 -18.81 -10.40
N ASN A 108 3.69 -19.41 -11.47
CA ASN A 108 4.88 -18.98 -12.20
C ASN A 108 4.86 -17.46 -12.49
N TYR A 109 3.80 -16.98 -13.10
CA TYR A 109 3.68 -15.59 -13.53
C TYR A 109 3.39 -14.60 -12.39
N PHE A 110 2.96 -15.04 -11.20
CA PHE A 110 2.77 -14.16 -10.05
C PHE A 110 4.10 -13.61 -9.52
N THR A 111 5.19 -14.35 -9.74
CA THR A 111 6.53 -13.91 -9.29
C THR A 111 7.01 -12.64 -9.98
N TYR A 112 6.54 -12.35 -11.20
CA TYR A 112 6.88 -11.12 -11.89
C TYR A 112 6.35 -9.88 -11.16
N PHE A 113 5.13 -9.94 -10.63
CA PHE A 113 4.57 -8.83 -9.85
C PHE A 113 5.40 -8.53 -8.59
N ALA A 114 5.93 -9.56 -7.94
CA ALA A 114 6.83 -9.36 -6.82
C ALA A 114 8.16 -8.71 -7.26
N LEU A 115 8.76 -9.21 -8.35
CA LEU A 115 10.01 -8.67 -8.88
C LEU A 115 9.88 -7.24 -9.37
N ASP A 116 8.82 -6.93 -10.14
CA ASP A 116 8.58 -5.62 -10.72
C ASP A 116 8.37 -4.53 -9.65
N ASN A 117 7.90 -4.93 -8.45
CA ASN A 117 7.72 -4.02 -7.31
C ASN A 117 8.83 -4.14 -6.25
N GLY A 118 9.93 -4.88 -6.52
CA GLY A 118 11.00 -5.11 -5.53
C GLY A 118 10.55 -5.81 -4.26
N ALA A 119 9.39 -6.47 -4.30
CA ALA A 119 8.68 -6.98 -3.15
C ALA A 119 9.15 -8.38 -2.73
N VAL A 120 9.04 -8.68 -1.44
CA VAL A 120 9.12 -10.06 -0.93
C VAL A 120 7.81 -10.77 -1.25
N PHE A 121 7.89 -11.94 -1.86
CA PHE A 121 6.73 -12.70 -2.33
C PHE A 121 6.12 -13.55 -1.23
N ILE A 122 4.88 -13.28 -0.85
CA ILE A 122 4.16 -13.93 0.25
C ILE A 122 3.08 -14.83 -0.32
N HIS A 123 3.19 -16.13 -0.07
CA HIS A 123 2.25 -17.12 -0.60
C HIS A 123 2.05 -18.29 0.36
N HIS A 124 1.02 -19.08 0.16
CA HIS A 124 0.79 -20.32 0.93
C HIS A 124 0.72 -21.50 -0.02
N GLY A 125 1.83 -22.21 -0.12
CA GLY A 125 2.00 -23.27 -1.10
C GLY A 125 2.19 -22.76 -2.53
N GLY A 126 2.28 -23.66 -3.49
CA GLY A 126 2.47 -23.32 -4.90
C GLY A 126 2.20 -24.48 -5.84
N SER A 127 1.96 -24.19 -7.13
CA SER A 127 2.06 -25.18 -8.17
C SER A 127 3.53 -25.60 -8.38
N PRO A 128 3.83 -26.77 -8.97
CA PRO A 128 5.20 -27.14 -9.30
C PRO A 128 5.92 -26.04 -10.09
N SER A 129 5.30 -25.51 -11.13
CA SER A 129 5.86 -24.39 -11.92
C SER A 129 5.98 -23.08 -11.13
N GLY A 130 5.14 -22.86 -10.11
CA GLY A 130 5.26 -21.73 -9.20
C GLY A 130 6.52 -21.82 -8.35
N TYR A 131 6.79 -22.98 -7.75
CA TYR A 131 8.01 -23.23 -6.98
C TYR A 131 9.27 -23.18 -7.85
N GLU A 132 9.22 -23.74 -9.06
CA GLU A 132 10.32 -23.64 -10.03
C GLU A 132 10.62 -22.18 -10.36
N ALA A 133 9.61 -21.35 -10.59
CA ALA A 133 9.79 -19.95 -10.91
C ALA A 133 10.39 -19.16 -9.74
N VAL A 134 9.93 -19.40 -8.52
CA VAL A 134 10.49 -18.78 -7.30
C VAL A 134 11.99 -19.09 -7.21
N LYS A 135 12.39 -20.37 -7.42
CA LYS A 135 13.78 -20.79 -7.40
C LYS A 135 14.60 -20.24 -8.56
N ALA A 136 14.11 -20.39 -9.80
CA ALA A 136 14.83 -20.01 -11.00
C ALA A 136 15.08 -18.51 -11.12
N ARG A 137 14.18 -17.70 -10.58
CA ARG A 137 14.27 -16.22 -10.57
C ARG A 137 14.84 -15.67 -9.28
N SER A 138 15.26 -16.53 -8.35
CA SER A 138 15.80 -16.13 -7.03
C SER A 138 14.88 -15.17 -6.28
N VAL A 139 13.56 -15.42 -6.33
CA VAL A 139 12.57 -14.54 -5.69
C VAL A 139 12.63 -14.72 -4.19
N ASN A 140 12.89 -13.63 -3.45
CA ASN A 140 12.78 -13.62 -2.01
C ASN A 140 11.33 -13.88 -1.61
N ASN A 141 11.08 -14.97 -0.86
CA ASN A 141 9.71 -15.40 -0.59
C ASN A 141 9.51 -15.95 0.82
N ILE A 142 8.28 -15.86 1.30
CA ILE A 142 7.83 -16.47 2.55
C ILE A 142 6.65 -17.37 2.23
N ASP A 143 6.84 -18.67 2.43
CA ASP A 143 5.84 -19.70 2.13
C ASP A 143 5.10 -20.14 3.41
N GLY A 144 3.82 -19.92 3.47
CA GLY A 144 2.95 -20.33 4.57
C GLY A 144 2.93 -21.83 4.84
N MET A 145 3.30 -22.68 3.86
CA MET A 145 3.46 -24.12 4.08
C MET A 145 4.64 -24.44 5.03
N ARG A 146 5.65 -23.58 5.06
CA ARG A 146 6.82 -23.73 5.95
C ARG A 146 6.66 -22.97 7.25
N GLU A 147 5.83 -21.95 7.25
CA GLU A 147 5.67 -20.98 8.33
C GLU A 147 4.29 -21.05 8.99
N GLU A 148 3.52 -22.14 8.76
CA GLU A 148 2.23 -22.33 9.41
C GLU A 148 2.42 -22.49 10.93
N GLY A 149 1.62 -21.76 11.71
CA GLY A 149 1.74 -21.68 13.17
C GLY A 149 2.75 -20.63 13.68
N SER A 150 3.60 -20.04 12.81
CA SER A 150 4.52 -18.96 13.16
C SER A 150 4.13 -17.63 12.49
N LEU A 151 4.35 -17.51 11.18
CA LEU A 151 4.02 -16.31 10.41
C LEU A 151 2.63 -16.37 9.76
N PHE A 152 2.05 -17.56 9.68
CA PHE A 152 0.71 -17.78 9.16
C PHE A 152 -0.14 -18.57 10.16
N TRP A 153 -1.44 -18.34 10.11
CA TRP A 153 -2.42 -19.10 10.90
C TRP A 153 -3.65 -19.47 10.07
N ARG A 154 -4.38 -20.48 10.54
CA ARG A 154 -5.70 -20.83 10.00
C ARG A 154 -6.81 -20.13 10.79
N ASP A 155 -7.71 -19.45 10.08
CA ASP A 155 -8.90 -18.88 10.72
C ASP A 155 -9.78 -20.01 11.26
N PRO A 156 -10.00 -20.08 12.61
CA PRO A 156 -10.72 -21.18 13.23
C PRO A 156 -12.18 -21.32 12.74
N LYS A 157 -12.79 -20.21 12.36
CA LYS A 157 -14.17 -20.23 11.83
C LYS A 157 -14.22 -20.88 10.46
N ARG A 158 -13.23 -20.62 9.61
CA ARG A 158 -13.19 -21.13 8.25
C ARG A 158 -12.65 -22.56 8.19
N VAL A 159 -11.61 -22.90 8.95
CA VAL A 159 -11.00 -24.23 8.90
C VAL A 159 -11.97 -25.35 9.30
N ASN A 160 -12.91 -25.05 10.19
CA ASN A 160 -13.92 -26.01 10.68
C ASN A 160 -15.19 -26.09 9.80
N MET A 161 -15.27 -25.28 8.75
CA MET A 161 -16.39 -25.33 7.79
C MET A 161 -16.03 -26.23 6.61
N ALA A 162 -16.96 -27.10 6.21
CA ALA A 162 -16.75 -28.01 5.08
C ALA A 162 -16.38 -27.25 3.78
N GLY A 163 -15.29 -27.64 3.13
CA GLY A 163 -14.81 -27.03 1.89
C GLY A 163 -14.23 -25.63 2.06
N MET A 164 -13.92 -25.21 3.29
CA MET A 164 -13.33 -23.89 3.57
C MET A 164 -11.86 -23.93 3.98
N TYR A 165 -11.26 -25.10 4.15
CA TYR A 165 -9.88 -25.25 4.59
C TYR A 165 -8.89 -24.44 3.76
N GLU A 166 -8.98 -24.52 2.44
CA GLU A 166 -8.10 -23.77 1.52
C GLU A 166 -8.40 -22.26 1.43
N HIS A 167 -9.45 -21.80 2.09
CA HIS A 167 -9.81 -20.40 2.21
C HIS A 167 -9.57 -19.85 3.62
N SER A 168 -8.72 -20.52 4.42
CA SER A 168 -8.56 -20.24 5.86
C SER A 168 -7.18 -19.74 6.27
N SER A 169 -6.20 -19.67 5.35
CA SER A 169 -4.84 -19.20 5.68
C SER A 169 -4.76 -17.69 5.69
N TYR A 170 -4.19 -17.15 6.76
CA TYR A 170 -4.01 -15.70 6.96
C TYR A 170 -2.62 -15.40 7.50
N THR A 171 -2.19 -14.16 7.28
CA THR A 171 -1.02 -13.53 7.90
C THR A 171 -1.40 -12.11 8.36
N SER A 172 -0.44 -11.33 8.85
CA SER A 172 -0.59 -9.91 9.17
C SER A 172 0.62 -9.13 8.69
N ALA A 173 0.50 -7.81 8.67
CA ALA A 173 1.61 -6.91 8.40
C ALA A 173 2.80 -7.16 9.35
N GLU A 174 2.54 -7.26 10.66
CA GLU A 174 3.53 -7.58 11.68
C GLU A 174 4.26 -8.91 11.37
N LYS A 175 3.50 -9.96 11.02
CA LYS A 175 4.07 -11.28 10.70
C LYS A 175 4.89 -11.28 9.41
N ILE A 176 4.52 -10.47 8.44
CA ILE A 176 5.31 -10.29 7.21
C ILE A 176 6.63 -9.60 7.54
N LEU A 177 6.63 -8.50 8.32
CA LEU A 177 7.85 -7.82 8.75
C LEU A 177 8.76 -8.74 9.57
N GLU A 178 8.20 -9.53 10.50
CA GLU A 178 8.93 -10.56 11.25
C GLU A 178 9.60 -11.56 10.30
N GLY A 179 8.89 -12.02 9.28
CA GLY A 179 9.41 -12.93 8.27
C GLY A 179 10.50 -12.32 7.40
N ILE A 180 10.32 -11.08 6.93
CA ILE A 180 11.32 -10.33 6.16
C ILE A 180 12.63 -10.25 6.94
N LYS A 181 12.56 -9.86 8.22
CA LYS A 181 13.70 -9.80 9.11
C LYS A 181 14.32 -11.18 9.39
N LYS A 182 13.50 -12.19 9.64
CA LYS A 182 13.94 -13.59 9.89
C LYS A 182 14.79 -14.15 8.74
N TYR A 183 14.43 -13.82 7.50
CA TYR A 183 15.11 -14.30 6.30
C TYR A 183 16.18 -13.34 5.77
N GLY A 184 16.38 -12.16 6.43
CA GLY A 184 17.35 -11.16 6.02
C GLY A 184 17.02 -10.44 4.71
N TYR A 185 15.74 -10.34 4.37
CA TYR A 185 15.28 -9.73 3.13
C TYR A 185 15.15 -8.19 3.21
N ASP A 186 15.24 -7.63 4.41
CA ASP A 186 15.23 -6.20 4.69
C ASP A 186 16.53 -5.48 4.30
N ALA A 187 17.65 -6.23 4.23
CA ALA A 187 18.96 -5.68 3.90
C ALA A 187 19.18 -5.40 2.40
N GLU A 188 18.27 -5.87 1.53
CA GLU A 188 18.38 -5.70 0.09
C GLU A 188 17.62 -4.46 -0.38
N ASP A 189 18.34 -3.37 -0.67
CA ASP A 189 17.77 -2.26 -1.45
C ASP A 189 17.62 -2.72 -2.92
N THR A 190 16.39 -2.92 -3.34
CA THR A 190 16.11 -3.32 -4.73
C THR A 190 16.24 -2.17 -5.72
N GLY A 191 16.35 -0.93 -5.23
CA GLY A 191 16.42 0.28 -6.05
C GLY A 191 15.16 0.57 -6.87
N ILE A 192 14.11 -0.24 -6.72
CA ILE A 192 12.85 -0.03 -7.46
C ILE A 192 12.07 1.09 -6.82
N ARG A 193 11.80 2.13 -7.61
CA ARG A 193 10.96 3.28 -7.27
C ARG A 193 10.04 3.55 -8.45
N LEU A 194 8.75 3.47 -8.24
CA LEU A 194 7.76 3.82 -9.27
C LEU A 194 7.55 5.34 -9.32
N PHE A 195 7.78 6.01 -8.20
CA PHE A 195 7.71 7.46 -8.04
C PHE A 195 8.96 7.97 -7.31
N SER A 196 9.46 9.12 -7.72
CA SER A 196 10.63 9.80 -7.16
C SER A 196 10.39 11.31 -7.11
#